data_719808d7d717f490f68c1a57f3814110
#
_entry.id   719808d7d717f490f68c1a57f3814110
#
_cell.length_a   1.000
_cell.length_b   1.000
_cell.length_c   1.000
_cell.angle_alpha   90.00
_cell.angle_beta   90.00
_cell.angle_gamma   90.00
#
_symmetry.space_group_name_H-M   'P 1'
#
loop_
_entity.id
_entity.type
_entity.pdbx_description
1 polymer ?
#
loop_
_entity_poly.entity_id
_entity_poly.type
_entity_poly.pdbx_seq_one_letter_code
_entity_poly.pdbx_strand_id
1 'polypeptide(L)'
;MIEYAEGKTLEQLMNENPDKLEEYMEKFVDLQLSMHEKKAPRLTLQKDKFARKIESMKDKLDATVRYELLTRLDSMPNHTKLCHGDFNPSNVIVAEDGTMKIVDWSHVTQGNASGDAAITYLEFALKDEKMADLYLKLFCRKSDTAKQYVQKWLPIAAAAQPTKDVKEEEEFLLRWTDIIDFQ
;
A
#
# COMPACT_ATOMS: atom_id res chain seq x y z
N MET A 1 15.04 20.02 9.77
CA MET A 1 14.69 19.65 11.16
C MET A 1 13.69 18.48 11.05
N ILE A 2 14.02 17.31 11.56
CA ILE A 2 13.09 16.17 11.59
C ILE A 2 12.25 16.36 12.85
N GLU A 3 10.95 16.60 12.69
CA GLU A 3 10.02 16.68 13.82
C GLU A 3 9.89 15.29 14.45
N TYR A 4 10.22 15.17 15.72
CA TYR A 4 10.03 13.93 16.47
C TYR A 4 8.53 13.79 16.81
N ALA A 5 7.90 12.71 16.37
CA ALA A 5 6.52 12.38 16.72
C ALA A 5 6.53 11.54 18.01
N GLU A 6 6.09 12.12 19.12
CA GLU A 6 5.93 11.39 20.37
C GLU A 6 4.67 10.52 20.34
N GLY A 7 4.79 9.27 20.84
CA GLY A 7 3.67 8.35 20.93
C GLY A 7 4.07 6.90 20.64
N LYS A 8 3.07 6.02 20.61
CA LYS A 8 3.23 4.63 20.17
C LYS A 8 2.85 4.49 18.71
N THR A 9 3.45 3.51 18.01
CA THR A 9 2.95 3.16 16.68
C THR A 9 1.56 2.54 16.79
N LEU A 10 0.76 2.73 15.75
CA LEU A 10 -0.56 2.10 15.70
C LEU A 10 -0.43 0.56 15.70
N GLU A 11 0.64 0.01 15.12
CA GLU A 11 0.94 -1.42 15.19
C GLU A 11 1.12 -1.91 16.63
N GLN A 12 1.86 -1.16 17.46
CA GLN A 12 2.01 -1.48 18.87
C GLN A 12 0.65 -1.48 19.59
N LEU A 13 -0.19 -0.47 19.34
CA LEU A 13 -1.51 -0.38 19.95
C LEU A 13 -2.44 -1.51 19.51
N MET A 14 -2.42 -1.90 18.24
CA MET A 14 -3.17 -3.05 17.72
C MET A 14 -2.74 -4.36 18.39
N ASN A 15 -1.44 -4.56 18.61
CA ASN A 15 -0.90 -5.75 19.27
C ASN A 15 -1.22 -5.78 20.77
N GLU A 16 -1.18 -4.64 21.43
CA GLU A 16 -1.50 -4.53 22.86
C GLU A 16 -3.00 -4.66 23.15
N ASN A 17 -3.87 -4.33 22.18
CA ASN A 17 -5.32 -4.29 22.36
C ASN A 17 -6.04 -5.03 21.20
N PRO A 18 -5.92 -6.35 21.11
CA PRO A 18 -6.50 -7.13 20.00
C PRO A 18 -8.04 -7.06 19.95
N ASP A 19 -8.69 -6.78 21.07
CA ASP A 19 -10.14 -6.54 21.17
C ASP A 19 -10.60 -5.24 20.48
N LYS A 20 -9.69 -4.30 20.26
CA LYS A 20 -9.93 -3.01 19.57
C LYS A 20 -9.43 -2.99 18.13
N LEU A 21 -9.03 -4.11 17.57
CA LEU A 21 -8.41 -4.19 16.26
C LEU A 21 -9.27 -3.55 15.16
N GLU A 22 -10.58 -3.82 15.15
CA GLU A 22 -11.48 -3.26 14.15
C GLU A 22 -11.60 -1.72 14.28
N GLU A 23 -11.68 -1.21 15.51
CA GLU A 23 -11.70 0.24 15.77
C GLU A 23 -10.41 0.91 15.26
N TYR A 24 -9.24 0.33 15.55
CA TYR A 24 -7.97 0.87 15.07
C TYR A 24 -7.86 0.78 13.55
N MET A 25 -8.34 -0.31 12.95
CA MET A 25 -8.32 -0.46 11.50
C MET A 25 -9.24 0.57 10.82
N GLU A 26 -10.40 0.87 11.39
CA GLU A 26 -11.27 1.93 10.89
C GLU A 26 -10.58 3.30 10.90
N LYS A 27 -9.95 3.67 12.01
CA LYS A 27 -9.19 4.93 12.14
C LYS A 27 -8.01 4.99 11.16
N PHE A 28 -7.33 3.86 10.97
CA PHE A 28 -6.23 3.73 10.01
C PHE A 28 -6.68 3.99 8.57
N VAL A 29 -7.80 3.38 8.17
CA VAL A 29 -8.39 3.60 6.84
C VAL A 29 -8.86 5.05 6.67
N ASP A 30 -9.53 5.63 7.68
CA ASP A 30 -9.96 7.04 7.64
C ASP A 30 -8.78 8.00 7.46
N LEU A 31 -7.66 7.72 8.14
CA LEU A 31 -6.43 8.49 7.98
C LEU A 31 -5.87 8.39 6.56
N GLN A 32 -5.84 7.19 5.99
CA GLN A 32 -5.39 6.98 4.61
C GLN A 32 -6.28 7.71 3.61
N LEU A 33 -7.59 7.65 3.78
CA LEU A 33 -8.53 8.34 2.90
C LEU A 33 -8.37 9.86 2.99
N SER A 34 -8.16 10.40 4.17
CA SER A 34 -7.90 11.84 4.36
C SER A 34 -6.61 12.29 3.67
N MET A 35 -5.60 11.44 3.64
CA MET A 35 -4.38 11.66 2.88
C MET A 35 -4.67 11.65 1.36
N HIS A 36 -5.44 10.68 0.88
CA HIS A 36 -5.79 10.55 -0.54
C HIS A 36 -6.67 11.71 -1.08
N GLU A 37 -7.30 12.50 -0.22
CA GLU A 37 -8.00 13.73 -0.62
C GLU A 37 -7.05 14.84 -1.06
N LYS A 38 -5.80 14.77 -0.64
CA LYS A 38 -4.78 15.80 -0.93
C LYS A 38 -4.16 15.56 -2.31
N LYS A 39 -3.73 16.66 -2.93
CA LYS A 39 -3.01 16.64 -4.21
C LYS A 39 -1.57 17.11 -4.00
N ALA A 40 -0.64 16.45 -4.68
CA ALA A 40 0.78 16.77 -4.58
C ALA A 40 1.43 16.78 -5.99
N PRO A 41 1.11 17.77 -6.84
CA PRO A 41 1.45 17.77 -8.27
C PRO A 41 2.94 17.88 -8.57
N ARG A 42 3.77 18.13 -7.56
CA ARG A 42 5.24 18.19 -7.71
C ARG A 42 5.95 16.89 -7.37
N LEU A 43 5.22 15.89 -6.88
CA LEU A 43 5.80 14.60 -6.56
C LEU A 43 5.95 13.73 -7.82
N THR A 44 6.87 12.77 -7.75
CA THR A 44 7.03 11.73 -8.77
C THR A 44 5.70 10.99 -9.00
N LEU A 45 5.41 10.67 -10.25
CA LEU A 45 4.24 9.87 -10.61
C LEU A 45 4.39 8.43 -10.08
N GLN A 46 3.36 7.93 -9.42
CA GLN A 46 3.29 6.55 -8.92
C GLN A 46 3.55 5.53 -10.05
N LYS A 47 2.93 5.73 -11.22
CA LYS A 47 3.12 4.84 -12.37
C LYS A 47 4.57 4.81 -12.85
N ASP A 48 5.25 5.95 -12.90
CA ASP A 48 6.67 6.01 -13.29
C ASP A 48 7.56 5.28 -12.29
N LYS A 49 7.28 5.42 -11.00
CA LYS A 49 7.99 4.70 -9.95
C LYS A 49 7.77 3.19 -10.06
N PHE A 50 6.52 2.77 -10.25
CA PHE A 50 6.18 1.37 -10.41
C PHE A 50 6.81 0.77 -11.67
N ALA A 51 6.76 1.46 -12.81
CA ALA A 51 7.37 1.02 -14.05
C ALA A 51 8.89 0.79 -13.90
N ARG A 52 9.60 1.78 -13.32
CA ARG A 52 11.06 1.64 -13.06
C ARG A 52 11.37 0.44 -12.17
N LYS A 53 10.54 0.19 -11.15
CA LYS A 53 10.74 -0.94 -10.24
C LYS A 53 10.51 -2.28 -10.98
N ILE A 54 9.42 -2.39 -11.74
CA ILE A 54 9.14 -3.60 -12.55
C ILE A 54 10.26 -3.86 -13.55
N GLU A 55 10.75 -2.83 -14.24
CA GLU A 55 11.87 -2.95 -15.19
C GLU A 55 13.16 -3.40 -14.50
N SER A 56 13.40 -2.99 -13.25
CA SER A 56 14.57 -3.40 -12.48
C SER A 56 14.56 -4.88 -12.06
N MET A 57 13.41 -5.56 -12.15
CA MET A 57 13.21 -6.95 -11.69
C MET A 57 13.64 -8.00 -12.72
N LYS A 58 14.62 -7.70 -13.58
CA LYS A 58 15.07 -8.59 -14.70
C LYS A 58 15.56 -9.95 -14.24
N ASP A 59 16.17 -10.04 -13.08
CA ASP A 59 16.72 -11.27 -12.53
C ASP A 59 15.68 -12.12 -11.79
N LYS A 60 14.49 -11.58 -11.53
CA LYS A 60 13.43 -12.20 -10.72
C LYS A 60 12.15 -12.47 -11.50
N LEU A 61 11.85 -11.65 -12.50
CA LEU A 61 10.68 -11.78 -13.37
C LEU A 61 11.13 -11.92 -14.82
N ASP A 62 10.55 -12.88 -15.53
CA ASP A 62 10.83 -13.01 -16.96
C ASP A 62 10.30 -11.82 -17.78
N ALA A 63 10.75 -11.73 -19.03
CA ALA A 63 10.41 -10.61 -19.90
C ALA A 63 8.90 -10.52 -20.21
N THR A 64 8.22 -11.66 -20.31
CA THR A 64 6.78 -11.74 -20.60
C THR A 64 5.98 -11.19 -19.43
N VAL A 65 6.27 -11.64 -18.21
CA VAL A 65 5.60 -11.15 -17.00
C VAL A 65 5.82 -9.65 -16.81
N ARG A 66 7.05 -9.16 -17.00
CA ARG A 66 7.33 -7.72 -16.91
C ARG A 66 6.57 -6.93 -17.96
N TYR A 67 6.51 -7.40 -19.20
CA TYR A 67 5.74 -6.76 -20.26
C TYR A 67 4.24 -6.69 -19.93
N GLU A 68 3.66 -7.75 -19.43
CA GLU A 68 2.25 -7.81 -19.04
C GLU A 68 1.95 -6.87 -17.89
N LEU A 69 2.81 -6.83 -16.86
CA LEU A 69 2.67 -5.90 -15.73
C LEU A 69 2.76 -4.43 -16.17
N LEU A 70 3.70 -4.10 -17.06
CA LEU A 70 3.84 -2.75 -17.60
C LEU A 70 2.64 -2.37 -18.48
N THR A 71 2.14 -3.28 -19.29
CA THR A 71 0.93 -3.07 -20.11
C THR A 71 -0.28 -2.84 -19.23
N ARG A 72 -0.46 -3.62 -18.18
CA ARG A 72 -1.53 -3.44 -17.19
C ARG A 72 -1.39 -2.09 -16.49
N LEU A 73 -0.19 -1.74 -16.03
CA LEU A 73 0.09 -0.46 -15.39
C LEU A 73 -0.25 0.72 -16.30
N ASP A 74 0.13 0.65 -17.58
CA ASP A 74 -0.18 1.69 -18.55
C ASP A 74 -1.68 1.89 -18.75
N SER A 75 -2.45 0.79 -18.74
CA SER A 75 -3.92 0.83 -18.87
C SER A 75 -4.64 1.40 -17.65
N MET A 76 -3.99 1.49 -16.49
CA MET A 76 -4.63 2.02 -15.28
C MET A 76 -4.83 3.52 -15.36
N PRO A 77 -5.95 4.07 -14.84
CA PRO A 77 -6.22 5.51 -14.88
C PRO A 77 -5.15 6.34 -14.18
N ASN A 78 -4.84 7.50 -14.75
CA ASN A 78 -3.95 8.48 -14.15
C ASN A 78 -4.72 9.32 -13.13
N HIS A 79 -4.29 9.26 -11.87
CA HIS A 79 -4.79 10.10 -10.80
C HIS A 79 -3.63 10.90 -10.17
N THR A 80 -3.97 11.93 -9.41
CA THR A 80 -3.01 12.86 -8.81
C THR A 80 -3.15 12.97 -7.30
N LYS A 81 -3.65 11.91 -6.67
CA LYS A 81 -3.80 11.83 -5.23
C LYS A 81 -2.45 11.68 -4.54
N LEU A 82 -2.32 12.21 -3.33
CA LEU A 82 -1.16 11.96 -2.50
C LEU A 82 -1.16 10.49 -2.07
N CYS A 83 -0.12 9.75 -2.43
CA CYS A 83 0.07 8.34 -2.10
C CYS A 83 1.33 8.18 -1.25
N HIS A 84 1.24 7.43 -0.16
CA HIS A 84 2.37 7.23 0.76
C HIS A 84 3.43 6.27 0.20
N GLY A 85 2.98 5.17 -0.39
CA GLY A 85 3.86 4.15 -0.97
C GLY A 85 4.42 3.11 0.01
N ASP A 86 4.17 3.30 1.31
CA ASP A 86 4.48 2.36 2.40
C ASP A 86 3.56 2.64 3.60
N PHE A 87 2.27 2.81 3.33
CA PHE A 87 1.29 3.11 4.38
C PHE A 87 0.90 1.84 5.13
N ASN A 88 1.41 1.70 6.35
CA ASN A 88 1.14 0.58 7.24
C ASN A 88 1.11 1.07 8.71
N PRO A 89 0.59 0.27 9.66
CA PRO A 89 0.44 0.72 11.05
C PRO A 89 1.74 1.07 11.79
N SER A 90 2.90 0.58 11.32
CA SER A 90 4.19 0.96 11.91
C SER A 90 4.62 2.38 11.52
N ASN A 91 4.04 2.93 10.44
CA ASN A 91 4.26 4.30 9.95
C ASN A 91 3.17 5.30 10.39
N VAL A 92 2.38 4.92 11.39
CA VAL A 92 1.39 5.81 12.02
C VAL A 92 1.70 5.90 13.51
N ILE A 93 2.01 7.11 13.99
CA ILE A 93 2.24 7.39 15.41
C ILE A 93 0.97 7.93 16.03
N VAL A 94 0.58 7.38 17.16
CA VAL A 94 -0.58 7.80 17.95
C VAL A 94 -0.10 8.48 19.21
N ALA A 95 -0.37 9.76 19.34
CA ALA A 95 -0.04 10.55 20.53
C ALA A 95 -0.98 10.21 21.70
N GLU A 96 -0.63 10.66 22.91
CA GLU A 96 -1.45 10.43 24.13
C GLU A 96 -2.88 10.99 24.03
N ASP A 97 -3.06 12.08 23.29
CA ASP A 97 -4.37 12.69 23.03
C ASP A 97 -5.19 11.99 21.93
N GLY A 98 -4.66 10.90 21.36
CA GLY A 98 -5.26 10.14 20.27
C GLY A 98 -5.02 10.70 18.88
N THR A 99 -4.28 11.81 18.74
CA THR A 99 -3.90 12.36 17.43
C THR A 99 -2.98 11.39 16.68
N MET A 100 -3.28 11.14 15.40
CA MET A 100 -2.49 10.27 14.53
C MET A 100 -1.63 11.10 13.59
N LYS A 101 -0.35 10.73 13.47
CA LYS A 101 0.59 11.32 12.51
C LYS A 101 1.17 10.24 11.61
N ILE A 102 1.18 10.50 10.30
CA ILE A 102 1.84 9.64 9.31
C ILE A 102 3.32 10.03 9.25
N VAL A 103 4.19 9.05 9.31
CA VAL A 103 5.66 9.21 9.25
C VAL A 103 6.25 8.38 8.11
N ASP A 104 7.55 8.56 7.84
CA ASP A 104 8.32 7.86 6.80
C ASP A 104 7.75 8.05 5.37
N TRP A 105 7.82 9.26 4.89
CA TRP A 105 7.38 9.66 3.56
C TRP A 105 8.41 9.40 2.44
N SER A 106 9.37 8.52 2.66
CA SER A 106 10.45 8.23 1.71
C SER A 106 9.96 7.65 0.37
N HIS A 107 8.78 7.04 0.35
CA HIS A 107 8.18 6.43 -0.83
C HIS A 107 7.03 7.23 -1.46
N VAL A 108 6.81 8.44 -0.99
CA VAL A 108 5.69 9.29 -1.41
C VAL A 108 5.66 9.55 -2.92
N THR A 109 4.45 9.52 -3.48
CA THR A 109 4.19 9.79 -4.90
C THR A 109 2.85 10.51 -5.06
N GLN A 110 2.57 10.97 -6.27
CA GLN A 110 1.23 11.29 -6.70
C GLN A 110 0.68 10.19 -7.60
N GLY A 111 -0.56 9.75 -7.40
CA GLY A 111 -1.11 8.66 -8.19
C GLY A 111 -2.50 8.23 -7.80
N ASN A 112 -2.76 6.95 -7.98
CA ASN A 112 -4.04 6.31 -7.75
C ASN A 112 -4.12 5.74 -6.32
N ALA A 113 -5.15 6.11 -5.58
CA ALA A 113 -5.40 5.64 -4.22
C ALA A 113 -5.49 4.11 -4.12
N SER A 114 -6.06 3.43 -5.13
CA SER A 114 -6.15 1.98 -5.15
C SER A 114 -4.79 1.30 -5.36
N GLY A 115 -3.86 1.94 -6.07
CA GLY A 115 -2.47 1.48 -6.17
C GLY A 115 -1.74 1.57 -4.82
N ASP A 116 -1.96 2.65 -4.08
CA ASP A 116 -1.44 2.82 -2.72
C ASP A 116 -2.08 1.82 -1.73
N ALA A 117 -3.39 1.62 -1.82
CA ALA A 117 -4.12 0.64 -1.03
C ALA A 117 -3.68 -0.81 -1.30
N ALA A 118 -3.32 -1.14 -2.54
CA ALA A 118 -2.79 -2.45 -2.89
C ALA A 118 -1.46 -2.75 -2.17
N ILE A 119 -0.57 -1.76 -2.04
CA ILE A 119 0.66 -1.88 -1.26
C ILE A 119 0.33 -2.15 0.21
N THR A 120 -0.58 -1.37 0.80
CA THR A 120 -1.02 -1.56 2.19
C THR A 120 -1.64 -2.94 2.42
N TYR A 121 -2.48 -3.41 1.49
CA TYR A 121 -3.05 -4.75 1.55
C TYR A 121 -1.96 -5.83 1.60
N LEU A 122 -0.96 -5.76 0.73
CA LEU A 122 0.14 -6.73 0.69
C LEU A 122 0.99 -6.70 1.96
N GLU A 123 1.21 -5.53 2.55
CA GLU A 123 1.90 -5.40 3.85
C GLU A 123 1.15 -6.14 4.98
N PHE A 124 -0.18 -6.02 5.02
CA PHE A 124 -0.98 -6.80 5.94
C PHE A 124 -0.95 -8.29 5.62
N ALA A 125 -1.09 -8.68 4.35
CA ALA A 125 -1.14 -10.07 3.92
C ALA A 125 0.17 -10.83 4.20
N LEU A 126 1.31 -10.15 4.20
CA LEU A 126 2.60 -10.70 4.62
C LEU A 126 2.60 -11.17 6.10
N LYS A 127 1.78 -10.55 6.94
CA LYS A 127 1.71 -10.82 8.37
C LYS A 127 0.50 -11.66 8.75
N ASP A 128 -0.69 -11.27 8.26
CA ASP A 128 -1.98 -11.88 8.57
C ASP A 128 -3.00 -11.57 7.47
N GLU A 129 -3.42 -12.60 6.75
CA GLU A 129 -4.39 -12.49 5.67
C GLU A 129 -5.76 -11.99 6.14
N LYS A 130 -6.17 -12.31 7.38
CA LYS A 130 -7.44 -11.82 7.94
C LYS A 130 -7.41 -10.32 8.18
N MET A 131 -6.27 -9.79 8.61
CA MET A 131 -6.08 -8.34 8.74
C MET A 131 -6.10 -7.66 7.37
N ALA A 132 -5.49 -8.26 6.36
CA ALA A 132 -5.54 -7.75 4.99
C ALA A 132 -6.97 -7.70 4.45
N ASP A 133 -7.75 -8.73 4.67
CA ASP A 133 -9.17 -8.79 4.26
C ASP A 133 -10.02 -7.76 4.99
N LEU A 134 -9.82 -7.59 6.29
CA LEU A 134 -10.50 -6.55 7.08
C LEU A 134 -10.16 -5.15 6.55
N TYR A 135 -8.88 -4.87 6.32
CA TYR A 135 -8.42 -3.61 5.74
C TYR A 135 -9.09 -3.35 4.39
N LEU A 136 -9.02 -4.30 3.46
CA LEU A 136 -9.56 -4.14 2.12
C LEU A 136 -11.08 -3.92 2.13
N LYS A 137 -11.81 -4.66 2.97
CA LYS A 137 -13.25 -4.49 3.17
C LYS A 137 -13.59 -3.07 3.64
N LEU A 138 -12.86 -2.55 4.63
CA LEU A 138 -13.07 -1.21 5.18
C LEU A 138 -12.69 -0.13 4.17
N PHE A 139 -11.54 -0.27 3.50
CA PHE A 139 -11.10 0.67 2.48
C PHE A 139 -12.13 0.77 1.34
N CYS A 140 -12.55 -0.34 0.78
CA CYS A 140 -13.51 -0.37 -0.33
C CYS A 140 -14.88 0.22 0.08
N ARG A 141 -15.37 -0.13 1.28
CA ARG A 141 -16.63 0.42 1.80
C ARG A 141 -16.58 1.93 1.99
N LYS A 142 -15.52 2.43 2.62
CA LYS A 142 -15.38 3.86 2.97
C LYS A 142 -15.03 4.74 1.78
N SER A 143 -14.33 4.21 0.79
CA SER A 143 -13.94 4.94 -0.43
C SER A 143 -14.91 4.79 -1.60
N ASP A 144 -15.97 3.98 -1.44
CA ASP A 144 -16.88 3.59 -2.53
C ASP A 144 -16.14 3.02 -3.75
N THR A 145 -15.11 2.20 -3.48
CA THR A 145 -14.28 1.60 -4.51
C THR A 145 -14.58 0.10 -4.60
N ALA A 146 -14.79 -0.41 -5.82
CA ALA A 146 -14.98 -1.84 -6.02
C ALA A 146 -13.72 -2.64 -5.65
N LYS A 147 -13.89 -3.75 -4.93
CA LYS A 147 -12.78 -4.65 -4.52
C LYS A 147 -11.94 -5.09 -5.71
N GLN A 148 -12.60 -5.45 -6.82
CA GLN A 148 -11.95 -5.88 -8.06
C GLN A 148 -11.02 -4.81 -8.65
N TYR A 149 -11.34 -3.53 -8.45
CA TYR A 149 -10.50 -2.45 -8.93
C TYR A 149 -9.17 -2.37 -8.14
N VAL A 150 -9.22 -2.52 -6.82
CA VAL A 150 -8.00 -2.62 -6.00
C VAL A 150 -7.22 -3.89 -6.37
N GLN A 151 -7.90 -5.02 -6.57
CA GLN A 151 -7.27 -6.29 -6.92
C GLN A 151 -6.51 -6.23 -8.25
N LYS A 152 -6.93 -5.42 -9.22
CA LYS A 152 -6.18 -5.20 -10.47
C LYS A 152 -4.80 -4.58 -10.23
N TRP A 153 -4.63 -3.84 -9.14
CA TRP A 153 -3.35 -3.25 -8.75
C TRP A 153 -2.41 -4.22 -8.04
N LEU A 154 -2.92 -5.33 -7.47
CA LEU A 154 -2.12 -6.22 -6.63
C LEU A 154 -0.89 -6.80 -7.34
N PRO A 155 -0.96 -7.33 -8.58
CA PRO A 155 0.23 -7.83 -9.27
C PRO A 155 1.26 -6.72 -9.53
N ILE A 156 0.80 -5.53 -9.88
CA ILE A 156 1.65 -4.36 -10.11
C ILE A 156 2.33 -3.93 -8.79
N ALA A 157 1.55 -3.80 -7.72
CA ALA A 157 2.03 -3.43 -6.40
C ALA A 157 3.03 -4.46 -5.85
N ALA A 158 2.76 -5.75 -6.03
CA ALA A 158 3.63 -6.83 -5.59
C ALA A 158 5.02 -6.78 -6.26
N ALA A 159 5.06 -6.49 -7.57
CA ALA A 159 6.32 -6.32 -8.29
C ALA A 159 7.04 -5.00 -7.95
N ALA A 160 6.29 -3.98 -7.54
CA ALA A 160 6.82 -2.64 -7.28
C ALA A 160 7.11 -2.36 -5.78
N GLN A 161 6.67 -3.24 -4.88
CA GLN A 161 6.83 -3.05 -3.44
C GLN A 161 8.31 -3.15 -3.05
N PRO A 162 8.80 -2.24 -2.18
CA PRO A 162 10.13 -2.38 -1.61
C PRO A 162 10.24 -3.67 -0.80
N THR A 163 11.13 -4.55 -1.18
CA THR A 163 11.46 -5.72 -0.39
C THR A 163 12.45 -5.31 0.70
N LYS A 164 12.26 -5.83 1.92
CA LYS A 164 13.19 -5.63 3.04
C LYS A 164 14.35 -6.63 3.00
N ASP A 165 14.70 -7.15 1.81
CA ASP A 165 15.71 -8.19 1.58
C ASP A 165 15.45 -9.50 2.37
N VAL A 166 14.21 -9.77 2.75
CA VAL A 166 13.77 -11.01 3.36
C VAL A 166 13.25 -11.94 2.26
N LYS A 167 13.89 -13.08 2.10
CA LYS A 167 13.61 -14.02 1.02
C LYS A 167 12.15 -14.50 1.00
N GLU A 168 11.59 -14.77 2.18
CA GLU A 168 10.21 -15.22 2.33
C GLU A 168 9.20 -14.16 1.90
N GLU A 169 9.46 -12.89 2.18
CA GLU A 169 8.62 -11.77 1.73
C GLU A 169 8.68 -11.63 0.22
N GLU A 170 9.88 -11.76 -0.35
CA GLU A 170 10.06 -11.71 -1.79
C GLU A 170 9.33 -12.87 -2.50
N GLU A 171 9.45 -14.10 -2.03
CA GLU A 171 8.75 -15.25 -2.58
C GLU A 171 7.22 -15.11 -2.48
N PHE A 172 6.72 -14.53 -1.37
CA PHE A 172 5.31 -14.22 -1.21
C PHE A 172 4.83 -13.20 -2.25
N LEU A 173 5.56 -12.08 -2.41
CA LEU A 173 5.19 -11.03 -3.36
C LEU A 173 5.25 -11.52 -4.82
N LEU A 174 6.26 -12.33 -5.17
CA LEU A 174 6.38 -12.89 -6.52
C LEU A 174 5.20 -13.80 -6.88
N ARG A 175 4.61 -14.52 -5.92
CA ARG A 175 3.38 -15.31 -6.16
C ARG A 175 2.21 -14.46 -6.65
N TRP A 176 2.10 -13.21 -6.21
CA TRP A 176 1.06 -12.30 -6.69
C TRP A 176 1.26 -11.83 -8.13
N THR A 177 2.49 -11.90 -8.65
CA THR A 177 2.76 -11.54 -10.05
C THR A 177 2.34 -12.64 -11.03
N ASP A 178 2.21 -13.89 -10.58
CA ASP A 178 1.75 -15.02 -11.38
C ASP A 178 0.22 -15.05 -11.59
N ILE A 179 -0.51 -14.15 -10.96
CA ILE A 179 -1.97 -14.05 -11.07
C ILE A 179 -2.34 -13.32 -12.39
N ILE A 180 -2.12 -14.01 -13.49
CA ILE A 180 -2.52 -13.55 -14.83
C ILE A 180 -4.01 -13.83 -15.09
N ASP A 181 -4.65 -14.70 -14.30
CA ASP A 181 -6.02 -15.16 -14.50
C ASP A 181 -6.93 -14.92 -13.27
N PHE A 182 -7.30 -13.66 -13.03
CA PHE A 182 -8.61 -13.38 -12.45
C PHE A 182 -9.47 -12.72 -13.53
N GLN A 183 -10.10 -13.55 -14.34
CA GLN A 183 -11.29 -13.18 -15.10
C GLN A 183 -12.52 -13.12 -14.21
#